data_33621ffc9dcd201f6af9a0e81e874cd0
#
_entry.id   33621ffc9dcd201f6af9a0e81e874cd0
#
_cell.length_a   1.000
_cell.length_b   1.000
_cell.length_c   1.000
_cell.angle_alpha   90.00
_cell.angle_beta   90.00
_cell.angle_gamma   90.00
#
_symmetry.space_group_name_H-M   'P 1'
#
loop_
_entity.id
_entity.type
_entity.pdbx_description
1 polymer ?
#
loop_
_entity_poly.entity_id
_entity_poly.type
_entity_poly.pdbx_seq_one_letter_code
_entity_poly.pdbx_strand_id
1 'polypeptide(L)'
;QIGNHIFDMVDAVAAKEQKKALDYYYDLLTLKEPPMRILYLLTRQFRILMEVKEMDRTGVPPKEIAAKVGIMPFLVGKYRTQAKAFTRKELRGIVEAGVQTEEDVKTGKMGDILSVELFLVQYSSKREK
;
A
#
# COMPACT_ATOMS: atom_id res chain seq x y z
N GLN A 1 -5.60 9.47 12.40
CA GLN A 1 -6.26 9.28 11.10
C GLN A 1 -5.73 8.01 10.44
N ILE A 2 -6.65 7.15 10.03
CA ILE A 2 -6.24 5.90 9.37
C ILE A 2 -5.47 6.17 8.08
N GLY A 3 -5.83 7.21 7.33
CA GLY A 3 -5.14 7.55 6.08
C GLY A 3 -3.67 7.84 6.27
N ASN A 4 -3.30 8.53 7.34
CA ASN A 4 -1.90 8.82 7.63
C ASN A 4 -1.14 7.55 7.99
N HIS A 5 -1.75 6.66 8.76
CA HIS A 5 -1.15 5.38 9.10
C HIS A 5 -0.89 4.54 7.84
N ILE A 6 -1.86 4.52 6.93
CA ILE A 6 -1.72 3.76 5.67
C ILE A 6 -0.55 4.30 4.86
N PHE A 7 -0.46 5.63 4.70
CA PHE A 7 0.64 6.23 3.95
C PHE A 7 1.99 5.87 4.59
N ASP A 8 2.07 5.98 5.91
CA ASP A 8 3.30 5.69 6.64
C ASP A 8 3.65 4.19 6.59
N MET A 9 2.65 3.31 6.60
CA MET A 9 2.89 1.88 6.44
C MET A 9 3.50 1.57 5.08
N VAL A 10 3.01 2.21 4.02
CA VAL A 10 3.55 2.02 2.67
C VAL A 10 4.98 2.54 2.58
N ASP A 11 5.28 3.66 3.22
CA ASP A 11 6.68 4.14 3.31
C ASP A 11 7.57 3.12 4.00
N ALA A 12 7.10 2.52 5.10
CA ALA A 12 7.87 1.52 5.83
C ALA A 12 8.09 0.26 4.98
N VAL A 13 7.08 -0.15 4.22
CA VAL A 13 7.21 -1.27 3.29
C VAL A 13 8.28 -0.96 2.23
N ALA A 14 8.25 0.24 1.66
CA ALA A 14 9.23 0.67 0.66
C ALA A 14 10.65 0.63 1.21
N ALA A 15 10.82 1.09 2.45
CA ALA A 15 12.13 1.16 3.10
C ALA A 15 12.57 -0.19 3.69
N LYS A 16 11.74 -1.22 3.59
CA LYS A 16 12.00 -2.55 4.18
C LYS A 16 12.15 -2.48 5.70
N GLU A 17 11.40 -1.58 6.31
CA GLU A 17 11.33 -1.41 7.76
C GLU A 17 10.16 -2.23 8.31
N GLN A 18 10.34 -3.53 8.37
CA GLN A 18 9.27 -4.47 8.70
C GLN A 18 8.66 -4.20 10.07
N LYS A 19 9.51 -3.99 11.09
CA LYS A 19 9.00 -3.73 12.43
C LYS A 19 8.09 -2.50 12.45
N LYS A 20 8.50 -1.46 11.76
CA LYS A 20 7.74 -0.21 11.72
C LYS A 20 6.41 -0.40 11.00
N ALA A 21 6.40 -1.14 9.89
CA ALA A 21 5.17 -1.43 9.15
C ALA A 21 4.20 -2.21 10.04
N LEU A 22 4.69 -3.21 10.76
CA LEU A 22 3.86 -4.02 11.66
C LEU A 22 3.38 -3.23 12.87
N ASP A 23 4.23 -2.34 13.42
CA ASP A 23 3.82 -1.51 14.54
C ASP A 23 2.62 -0.62 14.15
N TYR A 24 2.65 -0.03 12.97
CA TYR A 24 1.51 0.74 12.47
C TYR A 24 0.25 -0.12 12.34
N TYR A 25 0.43 -1.35 11.86
CA TYR A 25 -0.69 -2.27 11.72
C TYR A 25 -1.32 -2.60 13.07
N TYR A 26 -0.48 -2.93 14.05
CA TYR A 26 -0.97 -3.25 15.40
C TYR A 26 -1.63 -2.05 16.07
N ASP A 27 -1.11 -0.85 15.81
CA ASP A 27 -1.75 0.38 16.31
C ASP A 27 -3.17 0.51 15.77
N LEU A 28 -3.36 0.26 14.47
CA LEU A 28 -4.69 0.33 13.87
C LEU A 28 -5.63 -0.73 14.44
N LEU A 29 -5.11 -1.93 14.68
CA LEU A 29 -5.92 -2.98 15.31
C LEU A 29 -6.35 -2.59 16.72
N THR A 30 -5.45 -1.94 17.48
CA THR A 30 -5.76 -1.44 18.82
C THR A 30 -6.87 -0.39 18.76
N LEU A 31 -6.90 0.42 17.71
CA LEU A 31 -7.94 1.41 17.48
C LEU A 31 -9.23 0.79 16.93
N LYS A 32 -9.31 -0.55 16.88
CA LYS A 32 -10.50 -1.29 16.41
C LYS A 32 -10.77 -1.14 14.92
N GLU A 33 -9.77 -0.81 14.12
CA GLU A 33 -9.94 -0.81 12.68
C GLU A 33 -10.00 -2.24 12.18
N PRO A 34 -11.00 -2.59 11.35
CA PRO A 34 -11.09 -3.96 10.83
C PRO A 34 -9.90 -4.30 9.92
N PRO A 35 -9.30 -5.49 10.07
CA PRO A 35 -8.17 -5.87 9.22
C PRO A 35 -8.45 -5.75 7.72
N MET A 36 -9.67 -6.11 7.29
CA MET A 36 -10.00 -6.06 5.86
C MET A 36 -10.12 -4.63 5.34
N ARG A 37 -10.51 -3.69 6.20
CA ARG A 37 -10.48 -2.28 5.83
C ARG A 37 -9.04 -1.79 5.66
N ILE A 38 -8.15 -2.22 6.57
CA ILE A 38 -6.72 -1.88 6.47
C ILE A 38 -6.16 -2.43 5.16
N LEU A 39 -6.44 -3.69 4.86
CA LEU A 39 -5.97 -4.32 3.61
C LEU A 39 -6.49 -3.58 2.38
N TYR A 40 -7.78 -3.23 2.38
CA TYR A 40 -8.38 -2.48 1.27
C TYR A 40 -7.65 -1.16 1.04
N LEU A 41 -7.39 -0.41 2.12
CA LEU A 41 -6.73 0.88 2.01
C LEU A 41 -5.27 0.74 1.60
N LEU A 42 -4.58 -0.30 2.07
CA LEU A 42 -3.21 -0.58 1.62
C LEU A 42 -3.17 -0.89 0.13
N THR A 43 -4.03 -1.80 -0.32
CA THR A 43 -4.08 -2.19 -1.73
C THR A 43 -4.45 -0.99 -2.60
N ARG A 44 -5.39 -0.17 -2.13
CA ARG A 44 -5.77 1.06 -2.84
C ARG A 44 -4.58 1.99 -2.98
N GLN A 45 -3.80 2.17 -1.90
CA GLN A 45 -2.62 3.05 -1.95
C GLN A 45 -1.60 2.53 -2.95
N PHE A 46 -1.30 1.23 -2.93
CA PHE A 46 -0.37 0.65 -3.91
C PHE A 46 -0.88 0.79 -5.34
N ARG A 47 -2.19 0.64 -5.55
CA ARG A 47 -2.78 0.81 -6.88
C ARG A 47 -2.65 2.27 -7.35
N ILE A 48 -2.88 3.23 -6.46
CA ILE A 48 -2.71 4.65 -6.79
C ILE A 48 -1.26 4.93 -7.17
N LEU A 49 -0.30 4.37 -6.42
CA LEU A 49 1.12 4.56 -6.74
C LEU A 49 1.46 3.98 -8.11
N MET A 50 0.88 2.84 -8.46
CA MET A 50 1.09 2.23 -9.77
C MET A 50 0.57 3.14 -10.88
N GLU A 51 -0.62 3.73 -10.67
CA GLU A 51 -1.22 4.65 -11.64
C GLU A 51 -0.42 5.95 -11.75
N VAL A 52 -0.02 6.52 -10.62
CA VAL A 52 0.80 7.74 -10.60
C VAL A 52 2.11 7.51 -11.33
N LYS A 53 2.77 6.39 -11.06
CA LYS A 53 4.04 6.06 -11.68
C LYS A 53 3.92 5.97 -13.20
N GLU A 54 2.87 5.35 -13.69
CA GLU A 54 2.64 5.21 -15.13
C GLU A 54 2.34 6.55 -15.78
N MET A 55 1.46 7.34 -15.17
CA MET A 55 1.11 8.66 -15.72
C MET A 55 2.31 9.61 -15.70
N ASP A 56 3.11 9.56 -14.63
CA ASP A 56 4.32 10.36 -14.53
C ASP A 56 5.32 9.97 -15.62
N ARG A 57 5.47 8.67 -15.89
CA ARG A 57 6.36 8.18 -16.93
C ARG A 57 5.96 8.68 -18.31
N THR A 58 4.66 8.82 -18.56
CA THR A 58 4.14 9.25 -19.87
C THR A 58 3.92 10.75 -19.96
N GLY A 59 4.37 11.51 -18.97
CA GLY A 59 4.36 12.97 -19.01
C GLY A 59 3.03 13.63 -18.69
N VAL A 60 2.11 12.93 -18.03
CA VAL A 60 0.83 13.50 -17.64
C VAL A 60 1.06 14.59 -16.59
N PRO A 61 0.45 15.79 -16.77
CA PRO A 61 0.65 16.87 -15.79
C PRO A 61 0.08 16.55 -14.42
N PRO A 62 0.68 17.11 -13.35
CA PRO A 62 0.23 16.82 -11.98
C PRO A 62 -1.25 17.06 -11.73
N LYS A 63 -1.82 18.12 -12.28
CA LYS A 63 -3.22 18.43 -12.10
C LYS A 63 -4.12 17.34 -12.65
N GLU A 64 -3.74 16.80 -13.81
CA GLU A 64 -4.48 15.73 -14.45
C GLU A 64 -4.31 14.41 -13.71
N ILE A 65 -3.10 14.14 -13.21
CA ILE A 65 -2.86 12.96 -12.35
C ILE A 65 -3.79 13.02 -11.13
N ALA A 66 -3.81 14.16 -10.45
CA ALA A 66 -4.64 14.35 -9.26
C ALA A 66 -6.11 14.04 -9.54
N ALA A 67 -6.63 14.58 -10.67
CA ALA A 67 -8.02 14.36 -11.03
C ALA A 67 -8.32 12.88 -11.28
N LYS A 68 -7.40 12.18 -11.96
CA LYS A 68 -7.61 10.78 -12.32
C LYS A 68 -7.56 9.83 -11.13
N VAL A 69 -6.64 10.06 -10.17
CA VAL A 69 -6.51 9.18 -9.02
C VAL A 69 -7.32 9.65 -7.80
N GLY A 70 -7.93 10.83 -7.89
CA GLY A 70 -8.82 11.31 -6.85
C GLY A 70 -8.11 11.85 -5.63
N ILE A 71 -6.99 12.57 -5.81
CA ILE A 71 -6.27 13.21 -4.72
C ILE A 71 -6.19 14.72 -4.97
N MET A 72 -5.87 15.47 -3.91
CA MET A 72 -5.66 16.91 -4.05
C MET A 72 -4.40 17.17 -4.86
N PRO A 73 -4.41 18.16 -5.78
CA PRO A 73 -3.26 18.41 -6.64
C PRO A 73 -1.94 18.62 -5.90
N PHE A 74 -1.97 19.27 -4.71
CA PHE A 74 -0.75 19.51 -3.95
C PHE A 74 -0.14 18.24 -3.36
N LEU A 75 -0.87 17.13 -3.36
CA LEU A 75 -0.37 15.84 -2.86
C LEU A 75 0.37 15.03 -3.92
N VAL A 76 0.29 15.43 -5.20
CA VAL A 76 0.89 14.64 -6.28
C VAL A 76 2.39 14.44 -6.07
N GLY A 77 3.10 15.49 -5.66
CA GLY A 77 4.54 15.39 -5.41
C GLY A 77 4.87 14.34 -4.35
N LYS A 78 4.10 14.30 -3.28
CA LYS A 78 4.27 13.33 -2.21
C LYS A 78 4.04 11.89 -2.71
N TYR A 79 3.01 11.70 -3.52
CA TYR A 79 2.69 10.38 -4.07
C TYR A 79 3.72 9.94 -5.11
N ARG A 80 4.23 10.88 -5.93
CA ARG A 80 5.32 10.59 -6.85
C ARG A 80 6.55 10.08 -6.12
N THR A 81 6.93 10.77 -5.03
CA THR A 81 8.10 10.39 -4.24
C THR A 81 7.93 8.98 -3.69
N GLN A 82 6.75 8.68 -3.15
CA GLN A 82 6.48 7.34 -2.64
C GLN A 82 6.51 6.29 -3.76
N ALA A 83 5.93 6.61 -4.92
CA ALA A 83 5.91 5.69 -6.06
C ALA A 83 7.31 5.37 -6.57
N LYS A 84 8.24 6.33 -6.49
CA LYS A 84 9.63 6.12 -6.94
C LYS A 84 10.38 5.07 -6.11
N ALA A 85 9.92 4.82 -4.89
CA ALA A 85 10.57 3.84 -4.02
C ALA A 85 10.29 2.39 -4.46
N PHE A 86 9.39 2.19 -5.41
CA PHE A 86 9.00 0.87 -5.91
C PHE A 86 9.22 0.79 -7.41
N THR A 87 9.53 -0.41 -7.91
CA THR A 87 9.50 -0.65 -9.35
C THR A 87 8.05 -0.92 -9.79
N ARG A 88 7.78 -0.80 -11.08
CA ARG A 88 6.46 -1.12 -11.63
C ARG A 88 6.11 -2.59 -11.36
N LYS A 89 7.09 -3.46 -11.50
CA LYS A 89 6.90 -4.89 -11.24
C LYS A 89 6.55 -5.16 -9.79
N GLU A 90 7.25 -4.49 -8.87
CA GLU A 90 6.95 -4.61 -7.45
C GLU A 90 5.50 -4.19 -7.14
N LEU A 91 5.11 -3.03 -7.63
CA LEU A 91 3.76 -2.52 -7.38
C LEU A 91 2.69 -3.46 -7.93
N ARG A 92 2.89 -3.99 -9.13
CA ARG A 92 1.95 -4.95 -9.71
C ARG A 92 1.83 -6.20 -8.83
N GLY A 93 2.96 -6.74 -8.42
CA GLY A 93 2.98 -7.93 -7.57
C GLY A 93 2.28 -7.70 -6.23
N ILE A 94 2.50 -6.53 -5.62
CA ILE A 94 1.88 -6.19 -4.35
C ILE A 94 0.36 -6.05 -4.50
N VAL A 95 -0.10 -5.38 -5.56
CA VAL A 95 -1.53 -5.23 -5.82
C VAL A 95 -2.19 -6.59 -6.05
N GLU A 96 -1.56 -7.45 -6.85
CA GLU A 96 -2.07 -8.79 -7.11
C GLU A 96 -2.14 -9.61 -5.82
N ALA A 97 -1.11 -9.52 -4.98
CA ALA A 97 -1.09 -10.22 -3.70
C ALA A 97 -2.17 -9.71 -2.75
N GLY A 98 -2.44 -8.41 -2.77
CA GLY A 98 -3.52 -7.85 -1.96
C GLY A 98 -4.89 -8.38 -2.36
N VAL A 99 -5.14 -8.49 -3.65
CA VAL A 99 -6.38 -9.07 -4.18
C VAL A 99 -6.49 -10.53 -3.77
N GLN A 100 -5.41 -11.30 -3.88
CA GLN A 100 -5.40 -12.71 -3.50
C GLN A 100 -5.61 -12.88 -2.00
N THR A 101 -4.99 -12.02 -1.19
CA THR A 101 -5.16 -12.06 0.26
C THR A 101 -6.63 -11.85 0.64
N GLU A 102 -7.29 -10.89 0.01
CA GLU A 102 -8.70 -10.63 0.25
C GLU A 102 -9.55 -11.87 -0.09
N GLU A 103 -9.25 -12.48 -1.22
CA GLU A 103 -9.96 -13.69 -1.66
C GLU A 103 -9.76 -14.84 -0.67
N ASP A 104 -8.53 -15.02 -0.19
CA ASP A 104 -8.20 -16.09 0.75
C ASP A 104 -8.96 -15.92 2.08
N VAL A 105 -9.14 -14.69 2.53
CA VAL A 105 -9.94 -14.44 3.73
C VAL A 105 -11.42 -14.72 3.47
N LYS A 106 -11.94 -14.23 2.34
CA LYS A 106 -13.35 -14.44 1.99
C LYS A 106 -13.72 -15.90 1.85
N THR A 107 -12.80 -16.71 1.36
CA THR A 107 -13.05 -18.14 1.16
C THR A 107 -12.66 -18.98 2.39
N GLY A 108 -12.24 -18.34 3.48
CA GLY A 108 -11.97 -19.03 4.73
C GLY A 108 -10.63 -19.76 4.79
N LYS A 109 -9.73 -19.50 3.84
CA LYS A 109 -8.42 -20.16 3.84
C LYS A 109 -7.54 -19.69 5.00
N MET A 110 -7.73 -18.45 5.45
CA MET A 110 -6.91 -17.87 6.50
C MET A 110 -7.71 -16.77 7.20
N GLY A 111 -7.46 -16.58 8.50
CA GLY A 111 -8.09 -15.51 9.26
C GLY A 111 -7.60 -14.15 8.82
N ASP A 112 -8.42 -13.13 9.04
CA ASP A 112 -8.17 -11.78 8.53
C ASP A 112 -6.94 -11.11 9.16
N ILE A 113 -6.81 -11.17 10.48
CA ILE A 113 -5.68 -10.53 11.18
C ILE A 113 -4.36 -11.08 10.70
N LEU A 114 -4.24 -12.41 10.64
CA LEU A 114 -3.00 -13.07 10.24
C LEU A 114 -2.72 -12.83 8.76
N SER A 115 -3.75 -12.83 7.92
CA SER A 115 -3.55 -12.64 6.47
C SER A 115 -2.94 -11.29 6.15
N VAL A 116 -3.42 -10.22 6.80
CA VAL A 116 -2.88 -8.87 6.58
C VAL A 116 -1.47 -8.77 7.14
N GLU A 117 -1.24 -9.38 8.30
CA GLU A 117 0.11 -9.42 8.89
C GLU A 117 1.10 -10.07 7.95
N LEU A 118 0.77 -11.23 7.39
CA LEU A 118 1.66 -11.95 6.46
C LEU A 118 1.89 -11.18 5.17
N PHE A 119 0.86 -10.48 4.68
CA PHE A 119 0.99 -9.61 3.52
C PHE A 119 2.05 -8.53 3.79
N LEU A 120 1.97 -7.86 4.94
CA LEU A 120 2.95 -6.85 5.32
C LEU A 120 4.33 -7.43 5.52
N VAL A 121 4.44 -8.59 6.15
CA VAL A 121 5.73 -9.27 6.34
C VAL A 121 6.39 -9.56 5.01
N GLN A 122 5.63 -10.09 4.06
CA GLN A 122 6.16 -10.47 2.75
C GLN A 122 6.80 -9.29 2.03
N TYR A 123 6.13 -8.13 2.05
CA TYR A 123 6.58 -7.00 1.25
C TYR A 123 7.45 -5.99 2.00
N SER A 124 7.60 -6.17 3.32
CA SER A 124 8.50 -5.33 4.11
C SER A 124 9.78 -6.05 4.52
N SER A 125 9.97 -7.28 4.08
CA SER A 125 11.18 -8.05 4.39
C SER A 125 12.34 -7.56 3.53
N LYS A 126 13.53 -7.56 4.12
CA LYS A 126 14.75 -7.20 3.39
C LYS A 126 14.99 -8.24 2.30
N ARG A 127 15.44 -7.76 1.13
CA ARG A 127 15.77 -8.65 0.04
C ARG A 127 17.02 -9.45 0.36
N GLU A 128 16.96 -10.73 0.06
CA GLU A 128 18.16 -11.55 0.08
C GLU A 128 18.94 -11.33 -1.20
N LYS A 129 20.24 -11.40 -1.09
CA LYS A 129 21.13 -11.26 -2.25
C LYS A 129 21.42 -12.60 -2.89
#